data_5178698272921e99643dbaa4130be384
#
_entry.id   5178698272921e99643dbaa4130be384
#
_cell.length_a   1.000
_cell.length_b   1.000
_cell.length_c   1.000
_cell.angle_alpha   90.00
_cell.angle_beta   90.00
_cell.angle_gamma   90.00
#
_symmetry.space_group_name_H-M   'P 1'
#
loop_
_entity.id
_entity.type
_entity.pdbx_description
1 polymer ?
#
loop_
_entity_poly.entity_id
_entity_poly.type
_entity_poly.pdbx_seq_one_letter_code
_entity_poly.pdbx_strand_id
1 'polypeptide(L)'
;IRYCCHDPIFLKNRKGEILLLFAKFLDTEVNFTTWCNGRDELWMRKTQDNGRTWLPAVPAGIQSGHASNDSVLLPDGTIVFASTSTELPEYYFGAVQIYRSHDDGESWEKGALLTADDGNRIREPAICLRPDGRLLLFTRTCPGTAGWGTAGNRSLPSYRAESLDGGLTCC
;
A
#
# COMPACT_ATOMS: atom_id res chain seq x y z
N ILE A 1 25.00 5.00 8.28
CA ILE A 1 23.54 5.02 8.37
C ILE A 1 23.04 3.74 7.73
N ARG A 2 22.26 2.95 8.44
CA ARG A 2 21.62 1.75 7.92
C ARG A 2 20.14 2.05 7.69
N TYR A 3 19.57 1.43 6.66
CA TYR A 3 18.14 1.48 6.36
C TYR A 3 17.60 0.08 6.37
N CYS A 4 16.39 -0.08 6.91
CA CYS A 4 15.56 -1.25 6.70
C CYS A 4 14.63 -0.99 5.53
N CYS A 5 14.39 -2.02 4.71
CA CYS A 5 13.46 -1.98 3.59
C CYS A 5 12.53 -3.19 3.71
N HIS A 6 11.22 -2.95 3.50
CA HIS A 6 10.20 -4.01 3.58
C HIS A 6 9.04 -3.75 2.63
N ASP A 7 8.12 -4.69 2.56
CA ASP A 7 6.87 -4.65 1.78
C ASP A 7 7.09 -4.23 0.32
N PRO A 8 7.80 -5.04 -0.48
CA PRO A 8 8.03 -4.73 -1.87
C PRO A 8 6.76 -4.91 -2.70
N ILE A 9 6.47 -3.93 -3.57
CA ILE A 9 5.43 -4.01 -4.60
C ILE A 9 6.11 -3.97 -5.96
N PHE A 10 5.77 -4.91 -6.83
CA PHE A 10 6.16 -4.87 -8.24
C PHE A 10 5.02 -4.36 -9.10
N LEU A 11 5.31 -3.37 -9.93
CA LEU A 11 4.39 -2.74 -10.87
C LEU A 11 4.97 -2.88 -12.26
N LYS A 12 4.12 -3.08 -13.26
CA LYS A 12 4.52 -2.98 -14.67
C LYS A 12 3.75 -1.82 -15.30
N ASN A 13 4.47 -0.86 -15.88
CA ASN A 13 3.86 0.27 -16.56
C ASN A 13 3.59 -0.02 -18.05
N ARG A 14 2.97 0.94 -18.76
CA ARG A 14 2.65 0.82 -20.19
C ARG A 14 3.89 0.70 -21.07
N LYS A 15 5.02 1.24 -20.65
CA LYS A 15 6.30 1.17 -21.38
C LYS A 15 6.96 -0.20 -21.23
N GLY A 16 6.39 -1.10 -20.42
CA GLY A 16 6.97 -2.40 -20.13
C GLY A 16 8.07 -2.36 -19.07
N GLU A 17 8.35 -1.21 -18.48
CA GLU A 17 9.27 -1.08 -17.35
C GLU A 17 8.69 -1.72 -16.10
N ILE A 18 9.54 -2.30 -15.27
CA ILE A 18 9.14 -2.80 -13.96
C ILE A 18 9.57 -1.79 -12.91
N LEU A 19 8.61 -1.38 -12.10
CA LEU A 19 8.83 -0.54 -10.93
C LEU A 19 8.82 -1.43 -9.69
N LEU A 20 9.74 -1.17 -8.78
CA LEU A 20 9.77 -1.75 -7.45
C LEU A 20 9.56 -0.62 -6.43
N LEU A 21 8.39 -0.60 -5.80
CA LEU A 21 8.15 0.24 -4.63
C LEU A 21 8.45 -0.55 -3.37
N PHE A 22 8.99 0.12 -2.36
CA PHE A 22 9.29 -0.49 -1.06
C PHE A 22 9.30 0.58 0.03
N ALA A 23 8.89 0.21 1.23
CA ALA A 23 9.01 1.07 2.39
C ALA A 23 10.46 1.12 2.86
N LYS A 24 10.92 2.30 3.27
CA LYS A 24 12.27 2.56 3.75
C LYS A 24 12.24 3.40 5.01
N PHE A 25 12.90 2.95 6.04
CA PHE A 25 13.05 3.67 7.30
C PHE A 25 14.46 3.57 7.87
N LEU A 26 14.79 4.45 8.80
CA LEU A 26 16.10 4.46 9.47
C LEU A 26 16.19 3.33 10.50
N ASP A 27 17.25 2.52 10.43
CA ASP A 27 17.51 1.38 11.31
C ASP A 27 17.75 1.79 12.78
N THR A 28 18.08 3.05 13.05
CA THR A 28 18.39 3.54 14.41
C THR A 28 17.18 3.65 15.33
N GLU A 29 15.96 3.51 14.79
CA GLU A 29 14.71 3.65 15.53
C GLU A 29 13.94 2.33 15.69
N VAL A 30 14.48 1.23 15.22
CA VAL A 30 13.80 -0.07 15.23
C VAL A 30 13.91 -0.71 16.61
N ASN A 31 12.95 -0.43 17.43
CA ASN A 31 12.52 -1.38 18.45
C ASN A 31 11.09 -1.85 18.08
N PHE A 32 10.70 -3.04 18.48
CA PHE A 32 9.41 -3.64 18.18
C PHE A 32 8.19 -2.78 18.58
N THR A 33 8.38 -1.75 19.38
CA THR A 33 7.36 -0.81 19.82
C THR A 33 7.26 0.44 18.92
N THR A 34 8.28 0.70 18.13
CA THR A 34 8.36 1.86 17.22
C THR A 34 8.31 1.46 15.74
N TRP A 35 8.08 0.20 15.47
CA TRP A 35 8.10 -0.42 14.13
C TRP A 35 6.99 0.11 13.26
N CYS A 36 6.66 1.25 13.23
CA CYS A 36 5.61 1.86 12.45
C CYS A 36 5.29 3.27 12.97
N ASN A 37 6.27 4.08 13.29
CA ASN A 37 6.04 5.45 13.78
C ASN A 37 5.49 6.42 12.72
N GLY A 38 4.89 5.90 11.62
CA GLY A 38 4.27 6.72 10.59
C GLY A 38 5.25 7.56 9.76
N ARG A 39 6.54 7.21 9.80
CA ARG A 39 7.59 7.90 9.06
C ARG A 39 8.13 7.11 7.88
N ASP A 40 7.47 6.00 7.55
CA ASP A 40 7.89 5.19 6.43
C ASP A 40 7.53 5.91 5.14
N GLU A 41 8.52 6.20 4.35
CA GLU A 41 8.37 6.74 3.02
C GLU A 41 8.52 5.61 2.00
N LEU A 42 7.63 5.57 1.02
CA LEU A 42 7.81 4.67 -0.11
C LEU A 42 8.90 5.21 -1.03
N TRP A 43 9.81 4.33 -1.36
CA TRP A 43 10.86 4.54 -2.34
C TRP A 43 10.61 3.69 -3.56
N MET A 44 11.10 4.12 -4.71
CA MET A 44 10.89 3.45 -5.98
C MET A 44 12.22 3.25 -6.70
N ARG A 45 12.35 2.10 -7.36
CA ARG A 45 13.37 1.83 -8.39
C ARG A 45 12.70 1.37 -9.67
N LYS A 46 13.36 1.59 -10.79
CA LYS A 46 12.90 1.14 -12.11
C LYS A 46 13.94 0.26 -12.78
N THR A 47 13.47 -0.71 -13.55
CA THR A 47 14.28 -1.50 -14.46
C THR A 47 13.64 -1.53 -15.86
N GLN A 48 14.47 -1.48 -16.89
CA GLN A 48 14.08 -1.55 -18.30
C GLN A 48 14.55 -2.85 -18.97
N ASP A 49 15.24 -3.70 -18.23
CA ASP A 49 15.87 -4.93 -18.70
C ASP A 49 15.41 -6.17 -17.91
N ASN A 50 14.16 -6.16 -17.44
CA ASN A 50 13.53 -7.23 -16.66
C ASN A 50 14.30 -7.57 -15.37
N GLY A 51 14.81 -6.57 -14.68
CA GLY A 51 15.42 -6.73 -13.34
C GLY A 51 16.92 -7.06 -13.37
N ARG A 52 17.57 -7.07 -14.52
CA ARG A 52 19.01 -7.30 -14.60
C ARG A 52 19.79 -6.11 -14.02
N THR A 53 19.35 -4.90 -14.35
CA THR A 53 19.89 -3.67 -13.77
C THR A 53 18.75 -2.79 -13.24
N TRP A 54 19.06 -1.99 -12.23
CA TRP A 54 18.08 -1.12 -11.57
C TRP A 54 18.62 0.30 -11.49
N LEU A 55 17.80 1.26 -11.88
CA LEU A 55 18.10 2.67 -11.65
C LEU A 55 18.21 2.98 -10.15
N PRO A 56 18.90 4.07 -9.76
CA PRO A 56 18.96 4.49 -8.37
C PRO A 56 17.57 4.59 -7.73
N ALA A 57 17.48 4.29 -6.45
CA ALA A 57 16.25 4.46 -5.70
C ALA A 57 15.95 5.95 -5.47
N VAL A 58 14.69 6.34 -5.69
CA VAL A 58 14.18 7.69 -5.46
C VAL A 58 12.95 7.64 -4.54
N PRO A 59 12.68 8.70 -3.74
CA PRO A 59 11.43 8.80 -3.01
C PRO A 59 10.23 8.78 -3.96
N ALA A 60 9.17 8.06 -3.60
CA ALA A 60 7.92 8.06 -4.36
C ALA A 60 6.96 9.19 -3.94
N GLY A 61 7.31 9.96 -2.92
CA GLY A 61 6.47 11.05 -2.39
C GLY A 61 5.22 10.55 -1.64
N ILE A 62 5.24 9.30 -1.19
CA ILE A 62 4.13 8.64 -0.50
C ILE A 62 4.56 8.29 0.91
N GLN A 63 3.80 8.77 1.89
CA GLN A 63 3.91 8.34 3.29
C GLN A 63 3.00 7.13 3.50
N SER A 64 3.55 6.04 3.99
CA SER A 64 2.81 4.78 4.14
C SER A 64 3.34 3.95 5.30
N GLY A 65 2.44 3.24 5.97
CA GLY A 65 2.81 2.33 7.04
C GLY A 65 3.20 0.93 6.57
N HIS A 66 2.49 0.40 5.60
CA HIS A 66 2.74 -0.90 4.98
C HIS A 66 2.19 -0.88 3.57
N ALA A 67 3.02 -1.12 2.59
CA ALA A 67 2.57 -1.25 1.22
C ALA A 67 1.74 -2.54 1.03
N SER A 68 0.87 -2.53 0.04
CA SER A 68 0.23 -3.74 -0.47
C SER A 68 1.29 -4.61 -1.15
N ASN A 69 1.03 -5.91 -1.23
CA ASN A 69 1.87 -6.79 -2.03
C ASN A 69 1.48 -6.79 -3.51
N ASP A 70 0.36 -6.17 -3.86
CA ASP A 70 -0.26 -6.21 -5.18
C ASP A 70 -0.47 -4.83 -5.77
N SER A 71 -0.50 -4.80 -7.09
CA SER A 71 -0.84 -3.62 -7.88
C SER A 71 -1.56 -4.05 -9.15
N VAL A 72 -2.25 -3.13 -9.78
CA VAL A 72 -2.95 -3.35 -11.04
C VAL A 72 -2.63 -2.24 -12.04
N LEU A 73 -2.61 -2.62 -13.32
CA LEU A 73 -2.58 -1.70 -14.45
C LEU A 73 -3.99 -1.70 -15.06
N LEU A 74 -4.66 -0.56 -15.03
CA LEU A 74 -5.98 -0.39 -15.63
C LEU A 74 -5.88 -0.34 -17.16
N PRO A 75 -6.98 -0.60 -17.90
CA PRO A 75 -6.99 -0.57 -19.37
C PRO A 75 -6.58 0.79 -19.96
N ASP A 76 -6.84 1.89 -19.27
CA ASP A 76 -6.41 3.24 -19.67
C ASP A 76 -4.93 3.52 -19.39
N GLY A 77 -4.25 2.58 -18.73
CA GLY A 77 -2.85 2.68 -18.35
C GLY A 77 -2.59 3.31 -16.99
N THR A 78 -3.62 3.62 -16.22
CA THR A 78 -3.47 4.05 -14.83
C THR A 78 -2.93 2.90 -13.98
N ILE A 79 -1.87 3.16 -13.23
CA ILE A 79 -1.35 2.21 -12.24
C ILE A 79 -2.08 2.47 -10.92
N VAL A 80 -2.55 1.42 -10.27
CA VAL A 80 -3.24 1.50 -8.98
C VAL A 80 -2.63 0.52 -8.00
N PHE A 81 -2.38 0.98 -6.77
CA PHE A 81 -2.08 0.11 -5.64
C PHE A 81 -2.73 0.65 -4.36
N ALA A 82 -2.76 -0.16 -3.33
CA ALA A 82 -3.27 0.25 -2.04
C ALA A 82 -2.19 0.09 -0.96
N SER A 83 -2.28 0.85 0.10
CA SER A 83 -1.34 0.80 1.21
C SER A 83 -2.03 1.11 2.54
N THR A 84 -1.51 0.58 3.63
CA THR A 84 -1.97 0.95 4.97
C THR A 84 -1.64 2.41 5.21
N SER A 85 -2.65 3.22 5.53
CA SER A 85 -2.51 4.65 5.77
C SER A 85 -2.02 4.95 7.18
N THR A 86 -1.17 5.97 7.28
CA THR A 86 -0.71 6.56 8.55
C THR A 86 -1.27 7.95 8.79
N GLU A 87 -2.15 8.43 7.91
CA GLU A 87 -2.59 9.84 7.88
C GLU A 87 -3.72 10.16 8.87
N LEU A 88 -4.44 9.14 9.34
CA LEU A 88 -5.50 9.31 10.33
C LEU A 88 -4.96 8.95 11.71
N PRO A 89 -4.67 9.93 12.59
CA PRO A 89 -4.10 9.66 13.91
C PRO A 89 -4.97 8.74 14.78
N GLU A 90 -6.29 8.88 14.67
CA GLU A 90 -7.28 8.06 15.38
C GLU A 90 -7.33 6.61 14.88
N TYR A 91 -6.93 6.39 13.63
CA TYR A 91 -6.88 5.07 12.99
C TYR A 91 -5.46 4.60 12.74
N TYR A 92 -4.49 5.07 13.51
CA TYR A 92 -3.07 4.75 13.30
C TYR A 92 -2.86 3.28 12.89
N PHE A 93 -2.40 3.05 11.64
CA PHE A 93 -2.39 1.74 10.98
C PHE A 93 -3.75 1.04 10.91
N GLY A 94 -4.84 1.77 10.81
CA GLY A 94 -6.19 1.22 10.79
C GLY A 94 -7.04 1.62 9.60
N ALA A 95 -6.45 2.27 8.61
CA ALA A 95 -7.09 2.66 7.36
C ALA A 95 -6.24 2.20 6.16
N VAL A 96 -6.85 2.15 4.99
CA VAL A 96 -6.19 1.80 3.73
C VAL A 96 -6.41 2.93 2.72
N GLN A 97 -5.31 3.44 2.14
CA GLN A 97 -5.31 4.46 1.11
C GLN A 97 -5.01 3.82 -0.25
N ILE A 98 -5.82 4.15 -1.24
CA ILE A 98 -5.53 3.83 -2.65
C ILE A 98 -4.68 4.94 -3.24
N TYR A 99 -3.67 4.56 -4.03
CA TYR A 99 -2.80 5.45 -4.79
C TYR A 99 -2.92 5.13 -6.27
N ARG A 100 -2.87 6.17 -7.10
CA ARG A 100 -3.00 6.08 -8.56
C ARG A 100 -1.91 6.89 -9.25
N SER A 101 -1.43 6.38 -10.37
CA SER A 101 -0.48 7.08 -11.25
C SER A 101 -0.96 7.04 -12.69
N HIS A 102 -0.98 8.19 -13.35
CA HIS A 102 -1.35 8.34 -14.76
C HIS A 102 -0.12 8.54 -15.68
N ASP A 103 1.06 8.64 -15.10
CA ASP A 103 2.32 9.00 -15.75
C ASP A 103 3.40 7.92 -15.61
N ASP A 104 2.97 6.64 -15.65
CA ASP A 104 3.86 5.48 -15.56
C ASP A 104 4.68 5.39 -14.25
N GLY A 105 4.12 5.92 -13.15
CA GLY A 105 4.70 5.87 -11.82
C GLY A 105 5.65 7.03 -11.50
N GLU A 106 5.64 8.11 -12.28
CA GLU A 106 6.46 9.30 -11.98
C GLU A 106 5.85 10.14 -10.85
N SER A 107 4.52 10.21 -10.79
CA SER A 107 3.79 10.84 -9.71
C SER A 107 2.57 10.03 -9.27
N TRP A 108 2.10 10.31 -8.06
CA TRP A 108 1.02 9.57 -7.42
C TRP A 108 -0.02 10.51 -6.82
N GLU A 109 -1.28 10.23 -7.11
CA GLU A 109 -2.43 10.87 -6.47
C GLU A 109 -3.14 9.89 -5.53
N LYS A 110 -3.86 10.44 -4.54
CA LYS A 110 -4.69 9.66 -3.63
C LYS A 110 -6.06 9.41 -4.26
N GLY A 111 -6.48 8.16 -4.20
CA GLY A 111 -7.85 7.72 -4.45
C GLY A 111 -8.63 7.57 -3.15
N ALA A 112 -9.48 6.55 -3.08
CA ALA A 112 -10.30 6.26 -1.90
C ALA A 112 -9.46 6.00 -0.65
N LEU A 113 -9.91 6.54 0.47
CA LEU A 113 -9.46 6.19 1.82
C LEU A 113 -10.54 5.32 2.46
N LEU A 114 -10.19 4.13 2.89
CA LEU A 114 -11.10 3.16 3.48
C LEU A 114 -10.82 3.00 4.97
N THR A 115 -11.90 2.95 5.74
CA THR A 115 -11.93 2.60 7.16
C THR A 115 -12.97 1.51 7.41
N ALA A 116 -12.89 0.79 8.52
CA ALA A 116 -13.94 -0.13 8.91
C ALA A 116 -14.99 0.59 9.77
N ASP A 117 -16.28 0.39 9.46
CA ASP A 117 -17.39 1.06 10.15
C ASP A 117 -17.65 0.52 11.57
N ASP A 118 -17.12 -0.66 11.87
CA ASP A 118 -17.34 -1.37 13.15
C ASP A 118 -16.26 -1.09 14.21
N GLY A 119 -15.37 -0.11 13.94
CA GLY A 119 -14.27 0.26 14.83
C GLY A 119 -13.07 -0.68 14.80
N ASN A 120 -13.06 -1.69 13.95
CA ASN A 120 -11.87 -2.47 13.66
C ASN A 120 -10.87 -1.66 12.82
N ARG A 121 -9.64 -2.14 12.79
CA ARG A 121 -8.57 -1.58 11.96
C ARG A 121 -8.35 -2.48 10.75
N ILE A 122 -8.31 -1.88 9.56
CA ILE A 122 -7.99 -2.58 8.32
C ILE A 122 -6.57 -2.23 7.87
N ARG A 123 -5.83 -3.21 7.38
CA ARG A 123 -4.44 -3.05 6.93
C ARG A 123 -4.03 -4.13 5.95
N GLU A 124 -2.81 -3.99 5.43
CA GLU A 124 -2.19 -4.98 4.55
C GLU A 124 -3.14 -5.37 3.41
N PRO A 125 -3.55 -4.38 2.58
CA PRO A 125 -4.51 -4.62 1.51
C PRO A 125 -3.91 -5.49 0.41
N ALA A 126 -4.76 -6.30 -0.23
CA ALA A 126 -4.51 -6.91 -1.52
C ALA A 126 -5.51 -6.33 -2.53
N ILE A 127 -5.07 -6.03 -3.75
CA ILE A 127 -5.90 -5.44 -4.80
C ILE A 127 -5.85 -6.28 -6.06
N CYS A 128 -6.98 -6.46 -6.73
CA CYS A 128 -7.01 -7.09 -8.05
C CYS A 128 -8.02 -6.42 -8.97
N LEU A 129 -7.76 -6.52 -10.27
CA LEU A 129 -8.67 -6.06 -11.33
C LEU A 129 -9.44 -7.26 -11.86
N ARG A 130 -10.77 -7.16 -11.83
CA ARG A 130 -11.66 -8.16 -12.42
C ARG A 130 -11.78 -7.98 -13.93
N PRO A 131 -12.17 -9.04 -14.66
CA PRO A 131 -12.43 -8.94 -16.10
C PRO A 131 -13.53 -7.96 -16.49
N ASP A 132 -14.46 -7.64 -15.57
CA ASP A 132 -15.52 -6.66 -15.75
C ASP A 132 -15.08 -5.21 -15.48
N GLY A 133 -13.78 -4.98 -15.21
CA GLY A 133 -13.20 -3.67 -14.97
C GLY A 133 -13.29 -3.18 -13.52
N ARG A 134 -13.93 -3.94 -12.62
CA ARG A 134 -14.00 -3.57 -11.19
C ARG A 134 -12.68 -3.86 -10.49
N LEU A 135 -12.29 -2.96 -9.60
CA LEU A 135 -11.26 -3.25 -8.60
C LEU A 135 -11.90 -3.95 -7.40
N LEU A 136 -11.25 -5.01 -6.95
CA LEU A 136 -11.54 -5.63 -5.66
C LEU A 136 -10.39 -5.38 -4.73
N LEU A 137 -10.71 -5.03 -3.50
CA LEU A 137 -9.79 -4.85 -2.41
C LEU A 137 -10.15 -5.78 -1.26
N PHE A 138 -9.16 -6.47 -0.72
CA PHE A 138 -9.28 -7.27 0.49
C PHE A 138 -8.30 -6.75 1.53
N THR A 139 -8.71 -6.72 2.79
CA THR A 139 -7.85 -6.22 3.86
C THR A 139 -7.81 -7.20 5.03
N ARG A 140 -6.66 -7.29 5.66
CA ARG A 140 -6.55 -7.92 6.96
C ARG A 140 -7.14 -7.02 8.03
N THR A 141 -7.75 -7.64 9.05
CA THR A 141 -8.36 -6.94 10.18
C THR A 141 -7.52 -7.09 11.44
N CYS A 142 -7.49 -6.03 12.23
CA CYS A 142 -6.96 -6.04 13.60
C CYS A 142 -7.98 -5.41 14.54
N PRO A 143 -8.09 -5.86 15.81
CA PRO A 143 -8.98 -5.24 16.79
C PRO A 143 -8.61 -3.77 17.01
N GLY A 144 -9.62 -2.89 17.08
CA GLY A 144 -9.43 -1.44 17.13
C GLY A 144 -8.64 -0.93 18.34
N THR A 145 -8.72 -1.61 19.48
CA THR A 145 -8.10 -1.19 20.75
C THR A 145 -6.89 -2.01 21.17
N ALA A 146 -6.60 -3.11 20.48
CA ALA A 146 -5.55 -4.01 20.87
C ALA A 146 -4.24 -3.67 20.16
N GLY A 147 -3.19 -3.40 20.91
CA GLY A 147 -1.82 -3.41 20.41
C GLY A 147 -1.44 -4.77 19.82
N TRP A 148 -0.34 -4.82 19.08
CA TRP A 148 0.25 -6.07 18.59
C TRP A 148 0.34 -7.12 19.73
N GLY A 149 -0.29 -8.28 19.54
CA GLY A 149 -0.16 -9.42 20.44
C GLY A 149 -1.19 -9.53 21.58
N THR A 150 -2.12 -8.58 21.76
CA THR A 150 -3.12 -8.64 22.83
C THR A 150 -4.47 -9.22 22.40
N ALA A 151 -4.76 -9.27 21.11
CA ALA A 151 -5.91 -10.01 20.59
C ALA A 151 -5.52 -11.49 20.57
N GLY A 152 -5.96 -12.23 21.57
CA GLY A 152 -5.92 -13.70 21.50
C GLY A 152 -6.41 -14.18 20.13
N ASN A 153 -6.07 -15.40 19.72
CA ASN A 153 -6.36 -16.08 18.45
C ASN A 153 -7.83 -16.00 17.96
N ARG A 154 -8.41 -14.80 17.90
CA ARG A 154 -9.72 -14.61 17.30
C ARG A 154 -9.53 -14.41 15.80
N SER A 155 -10.06 -15.32 15.02
CA SER A 155 -10.29 -15.13 13.60
C SER A 155 -11.19 -13.90 13.43
N LEU A 156 -10.63 -12.79 12.99
CA LEU A 156 -11.39 -11.61 12.62
C LEU A 156 -11.79 -11.69 11.15
N PRO A 157 -12.95 -11.17 10.77
CA PRO A 157 -13.35 -11.15 9.36
C PRO A 157 -12.38 -10.29 8.55
N SER A 158 -12.10 -10.69 7.32
CA SER A 158 -11.47 -9.82 6.34
C SER A 158 -12.53 -8.93 5.72
N TYR A 159 -12.20 -7.67 5.43
CA TYR A 159 -13.09 -6.78 4.70
C TYR A 159 -12.80 -6.84 3.22
N ARG A 160 -13.87 -6.67 2.45
CA ARG A 160 -13.84 -6.51 1.01
C ARG A 160 -14.44 -5.16 0.65
N ALA A 161 -13.81 -4.46 -0.29
CA ALA A 161 -14.36 -3.29 -0.94
C ALA A 161 -14.28 -3.44 -2.46
N GLU A 162 -15.15 -2.74 -3.17
CA GLU A 162 -15.17 -2.68 -4.63
C GLU A 162 -15.08 -1.23 -5.09
N SER A 163 -14.45 -1.03 -6.25
CA SER A 163 -14.43 0.26 -6.95
C SER A 163 -14.79 0.07 -8.41
N LEU A 164 -15.62 0.98 -8.94
CA LEU A 164 -16.07 1.03 -10.33
C LEU A 164 -15.37 2.12 -11.14
N ASP A 165 -14.61 2.98 -10.48
CA ASP A 165 -13.99 4.19 -11.03
C ASP A 165 -12.46 4.18 -10.92
N GLY A 166 -11.88 2.98 -10.88
CA GLY A 166 -10.42 2.82 -10.81
C GLY A 166 -9.82 3.24 -9.49
N GLY A 167 -10.58 3.15 -8.38
CA GLY A 167 -10.08 3.42 -7.03
C GLY A 167 -10.25 4.86 -6.57
N LEU A 168 -11.06 5.68 -7.26
CA LEU A 168 -11.41 7.02 -6.78
C LEU A 168 -12.39 6.94 -5.62
N THR A 169 -13.38 6.03 -5.74
CA THR A 169 -14.32 5.70 -4.68
C THR A 169 -14.41 4.19 -4.48
N CYS A 170 -14.78 3.76 -3.28
CA CYS A 170 -15.03 2.35 -2.95
C CYS A 170 -16.32 2.21 -2.13
N CYS A 171 -16.99 1.06 -2.27
CA CYS A 171 -18.15 0.64 -1.49
C CYS A 171 -17.96 -0.80 -0.94
#